data_d1a7cf8aa8baa51b9d298c708566f02e
#
_entry.id   d1a7cf8aa8baa51b9d298c708566f02e
#
_cell.length_a   1.000
_cell.length_b   1.000
_cell.length_c   1.000
_cell.angle_alpha   90.00
_cell.angle_beta   90.00
_cell.angle_gamma   90.00
#
_symmetry.space_group_name_H-M   'P 1'
#
loop_
_entity.id
_entity.type
_entity.pdbx_description
1 polymer ?
#
loop_
_entity_poly.entity_id
_entity_poly.type
_entity_poly.pdbx_seq_one_letter_code
_entity_poly.pdbx_strand_id
1 'polypeptide(L)'
;MIGLIMLGAVINYLTRSTLAVAAPTLLTELGISTKEYSYITAAFQGAIMLQPLCGYILDVIGLKFGFAMFAAAWSVICMAHGFATNWHTLAILRGMLGLAEGSANPAGMKAVSEWFPAKERGMAGGIFNIGASFGSMLAPPLVVWAILHYNWQSAFVITGALGLIWVAVWLLLYDAPARHKRLSQEEAQHIAAGQEQHLQGSGERPSILSILKKRNFWGIALPRFLADPAWGTLSFWVPLYLTSVRHFDLAQIAMFAWLPFLAADLGCLFGPMVVLALQKRGVRLINARRGAFTLGACMMMGVAFVGFVESPYAAIALLSLAGFAHQTLSVTVITMSSDLFRRNEVATVAGMCGTFGNFGLLIFSLMIGGLMSSVGYTPFFVSLAVLDLVAALLLWTLVREKTL
;
A
#
# COMPACT_ATOMS: atom_id res chain seq x y z
N MET A 1 21.00 4.90 7.03
CA MET A 1 20.09 5.45 5.96
C MET A 1 18.76 4.71 5.86
N ILE A 2 18.73 3.37 5.87
CA ILE A 2 17.48 2.59 5.74
C ILE A 2 16.42 2.95 6.80
N GLY A 3 16.83 3.17 8.06
CA GLY A 3 15.88 3.58 9.11
C GLY A 3 15.21 4.92 8.85
N LEU A 4 15.90 5.88 8.22
CA LEU A 4 15.33 7.17 7.85
C LEU A 4 14.28 7.01 6.72
N ILE A 5 14.56 6.16 5.74
CA ILE A 5 13.66 5.85 4.63
C ILE A 5 12.42 5.10 5.14
N MET A 6 12.63 4.09 6.00
CA MET A 6 11.56 3.35 6.66
C MET A 6 10.65 4.27 7.49
N LEU A 7 11.23 5.19 8.28
CA LEU A 7 10.46 6.15 9.08
C LEU A 7 9.58 7.05 8.17
N GLY A 8 10.09 7.43 7.00
CA GLY A 8 9.28 8.14 6.00
C GLY A 8 8.07 7.33 5.53
N ALA A 9 8.23 6.03 5.31
CA ALA A 9 7.13 5.13 4.98
C ALA A 9 6.13 4.99 6.15
N VAL A 10 6.63 4.86 7.39
CA VAL A 10 5.77 4.83 8.60
C VAL A 10 4.89 6.06 8.66
N ILE A 11 5.45 7.25 8.51
CA ILE A 11 4.71 8.52 8.59
C ILE A 11 3.72 8.65 7.42
N ASN A 12 4.13 8.28 6.21
CA ASN A 12 3.25 8.31 5.04
C ASN A 12 2.00 7.44 5.25
N TYR A 13 2.17 6.21 5.74
CA TYR A 13 1.03 5.32 5.99
C TYR A 13 0.23 5.71 7.24
N LEU A 14 0.85 6.32 8.22
CA LEU A 14 0.17 6.91 9.37
C LEU A 14 -0.78 8.03 8.93
N THR A 15 -0.32 9.00 8.12
CA THR A 15 -1.15 10.09 7.59
C THR A 15 -2.26 9.57 6.69
N ARG A 16 -1.97 8.57 5.87
CA ARG A 16 -2.96 7.90 5.01
C ARG A 16 -4.09 7.26 5.80
N SER A 17 -3.78 6.56 6.88
CA SER A 17 -4.73 5.80 7.69
C SER A 17 -5.52 6.67 8.66
N THR A 18 -5.08 7.91 8.94
CA THR A 18 -5.72 8.82 9.90
C THR A 18 -7.21 9.04 9.59
N LEU A 19 -7.59 9.25 8.31
CA LEU A 19 -8.99 9.45 7.94
C LEU A 19 -9.85 8.21 8.26
N ALA A 20 -9.35 7.01 7.95
CA ALA A 20 -10.11 5.79 8.13
C ALA A 20 -10.42 5.53 9.61
N VAL A 21 -9.46 5.79 10.49
CA VAL A 21 -9.63 5.66 11.94
C VAL A 21 -10.53 6.77 12.51
N ALA A 22 -10.40 8.00 12.02
CA ALA A 22 -11.23 9.12 12.42
C ALA A 22 -12.64 9.09 11.81
N ALA A 23 -12.88 8.30 10.76
CA ALA A 23 -14.12 8.30 9.99
C ALA A 23 -15.38 8.12 10.85
N PRO A 24 -15.47 7.20 11.81
CA PRO A 24 -16.68 7.04 12.61
C PRO A 24 -17.12 8.34 13.32
N THR A 25 -16.16 9.05 13.91
CA THR A 25 -16.41 10.33 14.61
C THR A 25 -16.69 11.45 13.61
N LEU A 26 -15.83 11.59 12.61
CA LEU A 26 -15.87 12.66 11.62
C LEU A 26 -17.17 12.63 10.78
N LEU A 27 -17.61 11.43 10.35
CA LEU A 27 -18.84 11.27 9.56
C LEU A 27 -20.07 11.67 10.36
N THR A 28 -20.09 11.32 11.66
CA THR A 28 -21.19 11.69 12.56
C THR A 28 -21.22 13.19 12.81
N GLU A 29 -20.08 13.81 13.11
CA GLU A 29 -20.02 15.26 13.42
C GLU A 29 -20.28 16.15 12.20
N LEU A 30 -19.82 15.76 11.02
CA LEU A 30 -20.02 16.53 9.79
C LEU A 30 -21.27 16.13 9.00
N GLY A 31 -22.04 15.14 9.46
CA GLY A 31 -23.23 14.66 8.78
C GLY A 31 -22.95 14.04 7.42
N ILE A 32 -21.80 13.37 7.26
CA ILE A 32 -21.35 12.79 5.98
C ILE A 32 -21.90 11.38 5.84
N SER A 33 -22.57 11.12 4.73
CA SER A 33 -23.09 9.78 4.39
C SER A 33 -21.96 8.83 3.97
N THR A 34 -22.23 7.52 4.06
CA THR A 34 -21.30 6.49 3.58
C THR A 34 -21.00 6.63 2.09
N LYS A 35 -21.96 7.10 1.30
CA LYS A 35 -21.79 7.39 -0.12
C LYS A 35 -20.78 8.54 -0.34
N GLU A 36 -20.92 9.63 0.41
CA GLU A 36 -19.98 10.76 0.34
C GLU A 36 -18.57 10.36 0.83
N TYR A 37 -18.49 9.52 1.87
CA TYR A 37 -17.21 8.94 2.32
C TYR A 37 -16.53 8.13 1.22
N SER A 38 -17.28 7.38 0.40
CA SER A 38 -16.69 6.67 -0.74
C SER A 38 -16.11 7.62 -1.80
N TYR A 39 -16.69 8.80 -1.99
CA TYR A 39 -16.13 9.81 -2.88
C TYR A 39 -14.82 10.40 -2.34
N ILE A 40 -14.75 10.60 -1.01
CA ILE A 40 -13.53 11.07 -0.34
C ILE A 40 -12.40 10.05 -0.52
N THR A 41 -12.67 8.76 -0.30
CA THR A 41 -11.68 7.69 -0.49
C THR A 41 -11.31 7.49 -1.96
N ALA A 42 -12.29 7.59 -2.87
CA ALA A 42 -12.06 7.48 -4.31
C ALA A 42 -11.20 8.62 -4.86
N ALA A 43 -11.36 9.85 -4.35
CA ALA A 43 -10.52 10.99 -4.74
C ALA A 43 -9.04 10.73 -4.41
N PHE A 44 -8.75 10.14 -3.26
CA PHE A 44 -7.39 9.71 -2.90
C PHE A 44 -6.87 8.62 -3.85
N GLN A 45 -7.67 7.58 -4.08
CA GLN A 45 -7.26 6.45 -4.93
C GLN A 45 -7.05 6.87 -6.40
N GLY A 46 -7.88 7.75 -6.91
CA GLY A 46 -7.71 8.31 -8.26
C GLY A 46 -6.43 9.13 -8.38
N ALA A 47 -6.13 9.96 -7.39
CA ALA A 47 -4.96 10.82 -7.41
C ALA A 47 -3.64 10.03 -7.24
N ILE A 48 -3.60 9.01 -6.37
CA ILE A 48 -2.39 8.20 -6.17
C ILE A 48 -2.01 7.38 -7.42
N MET A 49 -2.93 7.14 -8.33
CA MET A 49 -2.64 6.51 -9.63
C MET A 49 -1.67 7.34 -10.49
N LEU A 50 -1.51 8.63 -10.18
CA LEU A 50 -0.55 9.54 -10.83
C LEU A 50 0.88 9.43 -10.25
N GLN A 51 1.16 8.46 -9.40
CA GLN A 51 2.50 8.21 -8.83
C GLN A 51 3.66 8.16 -9.86
N PRO A 52 3.47 7.69 -11.13
CA PRO A 52 4.55 7.77 -12.12
C PRO A 52 4.98 9.21 -12.44
N LEU A 53 4.04 10.18 -12.39
CA LEU A 53 4.36 11.61 -12.54
C LEU A 53 5.20 12.12 -11.37
N CYS A 54 4.88 11.69 -10.15
CA CYS A 54 5.67 12.03 -8.95
C CYS A 54 7.10 11.47 -9.08
N GLY A 55 7.25 10.24 -9.58
CA GLY A 55 8.56 9.63 -9.86
C GLY A 55 9.37 10.46 -10.86
N TYR A 56 8.76 10.92 -11.94
CA TYR A 56 9.42 11.80 -12.92
C TYR A 56 9.89 13.11 -12.28
N ILE A 57 9.05 13.76 -11.47
CA ILE A 57 9.40 15.00 -10.75
C ILE A 57 10.60 14.75 -9.81
N LEU A 58 10.63 13.62 -9.11
CA LEU A 58 11.76 13.22 -8.26
C LEU A 58 13.06 13.03 -9.06
N ASP A 59 12.95 12.54 -10.29
CA ASP A 59 14.12 12.37 -11.17
C ASP A 59 14.68 13.72 -11.66
N VAL A 60 13.81 14.70 -11.90
CA VAL A 60 14.20 16.04 -12.35
C VAL A 60 14.77 16.90 -11.21
N ILE A 61 14.08 16.95 -10.06
CA ILE A 61 14.47 17.82 -8.92
C ILE A 61 15.59 17.18 -8.08
N GLY A 62 15.71 15.84 -8.15
CA GLY A 62 16.58 15.05 -7.27
C GLY A 62 15.89 14.62 -5.97
N LEU A 63 16.36 13.51 -5.42
CA LEU A 63 15.67 12.81 -4.34
C LEU A 63 15.60 13.64 -3.05
N LYS A 64 16.69 14.30 -2.63
CA LYS A 64 16.73 15.05 -1.36
C LYS A 64 15.63 16.11 -1.27
N PHE A 65 15.59 17.01 -2.22
CA PHE A 65 14.64 18.13 -2.21
C PHE A 65 13.27 17.72 -2.76
N GLY A 66 13.23 16.87 -3.78
CA GLY A 66 11.96 16.41 -4.35
C GLY A 66 11.13 15.62 -3.34
N PHE A 67 11.75 14.70 -2.59
CA PHE A 67 11.01 13.94 -1.57
C PHE A 67 10.63 14.82 -0.37
N ALA A 68 11.52 15.73 0.07
CA ALA A 68 11.18 16.71 1.11
C ALA A 68 10.00 17.60 0.72
N MET A 69 9.94 18.08 -0.53
CA MET A 69 8.84 18.89 -1.06
C MET A 69 7.51 18.13 -1.02
N PHE A 70 7.47 16.89 -1.53
CA PHE A 70 6.27 16.06 -1.49
C PHE A 70 5.87 15.73 -0.05
N ALA A 71 6.85 15.43 0.82
CA ALA A 71 6.59 15.10 2.22
C ALA A 71 6.05 16.31 3.00
N ALA A 72 6.59 17.49 2.77
CA ALA A 72 6.05 18.71 3.33
C ALA A 72 4.62 18.98 2.83
N ALA A 73 4.39 18.80 1.52
CA ALA A 73 3.07 18.98 0.92
C ALA A 73 2.05 18.04 1.55
N TRP A 74 2.30 16.70 1.59
CA TRP A 74 1.33 15.79 2.21
C TRP A 74 1.12 16.06 3.70
N SER A 75 2.16 16.48 4.43
CA SER A 75 2.06 16.80 5.86
C SER A 75 1.15 18.01 6.09
N VAL A 76 1.35 19.10 5.33
CA VAL A 76 0.50 20.31 5.40
C VAL A 76 -0.93 19.98 4.96
N ILE A 77 -1.11 19.23 3.87
CA ILE A 77 -2.44 18.80 3.41
C ILE A 77 -3.12 17.91 4.47
N CYS A 78 -2.37 17.02 5.13
CA CYS A 78 -2.90 16.22 6.22
C CYS A 78 -3.42 17.13 7.36
N MET A 79 -2.63 18.11 7.80
CA MET A 79 -3.06 19.09 8.81
C MET A 79 -4.30 19.88 8.36
N ALA A 80 -4.37 20.23 7.06
CA ALA A 80 -5.50 20.96 6.50
C ALA A 80 -6.83 20.19 6.59
N HIS A 81 -6.83 18.85 6.67
CA HIS A 81 -8.05 18.07 6.92
C HIS A 81 -8.72 18.44 8.23
N GLY A 82 -7.96 18.89 9.25
CA GLY A 82 -8.53 19.38 10.53
C GLY A 82 -9.38 20.64 10.39
N PHE A 83 -9.33 21.33 9.28
CA PHE A 83 -10.15 22.53 9.01
C PHE A 83 -11.31 22.26 8.03
N ALA A 84 -11.52 20.99 7.64
CA ALA A 84 -12.60 20.62 6.74
C ALA A 84 -13.96 20.71 7.44
N THR A 85 -14.94 21.30 6.77
CA THR A 85 -16.31 21.53 7.30
C THR A 85 -17.36 20.71 6.56
N ASN A 86 -16.99 20.04 5.46
CA ASN A 86 -17.90 19.27 4.63
C ASN A 86 -17.14 18.22 3.81
N TRP A 87 -17.87 17.29 3.20
CA TRP A 87 -17.27 16.20 2.44
C TRP A 87 -16.54 16.65 1.17
N HIS A 88 -16.97 17.75 0.52
CA HIS A 88 -16.29 18.27 -0.68
C HIS A 88 -14.86 18.73 -0.35
N THR A 89 -14.72 19.50 0.74
CA THR A 89 -13.39 19.92 1.20
C THR A 89 -12.51 18.73 1.54
N LEU A 90 -13.07 17.72 2.22
CA LEU A 90 -12.35 16.48 2.52
C LEU A 90 -11.94 15.73 1.25
N ALA A 91 -12.82 15.64 0.24
CA ALA A 91 -12.52 14.97 -1.02
C ALA A 91 -11.40 15.68 -1.80
N ILE A 92 -11.42 17.02 -1.85
CA ILE A 92 -10.36 17.82 -2.48
C ILE A 92 -9.03 17.60 -1.75
N LEU A 93 -9.02 17.73 -0.43
CA LEU A 93 -7.82 17.52 0.38
C LEU A 93 -7.29 16.09 0.26
N ARG A 94 -8.17 15.08 0.17
CA ARG A 94 -7.79 13.69 -0.07
C ARG A 94 -7.19 13.46 -1.44
N GLY A 95 -7.74 14.09 -2.49
CA GLY A 95 -7.14 14.07 -3.82
C GLY A 95 -5.75 14.68 -3.83
N MET A 96 -5.58 15.87 -3.23
CA MET A 96 -4.27 16.53 -3.10
C MET A 96 -3.29 15.66 -2.27
N LEU A 97 -3.77 15.05 -1.18
CA LEU A 97 -2.97 14.14 -0.35
C LEU A 97 -2.51 12.92 -1.15
N GLY A 98 -3.41 12.27 -1.89
CA GLY A 98 -3.10 11.11 -2.72
C GLY A 98 -2.05 11.41 -3.79
N LEU A 99 -2.12 12.60 -4.41
CA LEU A 99 -1.10 13.06 -5.36
C LEU A 99 0.26 13.24 -4.68
N ALA A 100 0.32 13.91 -3.53
CA ALA A 100 1.58 14.12 -2.81
C ALA A 100 2.16 12.82 -2.27
N GLU A 101 1.34 11.95 -1.66
CA GLU A 101 1.73 10.65 -1.11
C GLU A 101 2.11 9.63 -2.21
N GLY A 102 1.66 9.80 -3.45
CA GLY A 102 2.06 9.00 -4.60
C GLY A 102 3.57 9.03 -4.85
N SER A 103 4.30 10.02 -4.32
CA SER A 103 5.75 10.10 -4.40
C SER A 103 6.49 9.12 -3.48
N ALA A 104 5.86 8.63 -2.40
CA ALA A 104 6.54 7.91 -1.33
C ALA A 104 7.19 6.61 -1.80
N ASN A 105 6.49 5.79 -2.58
CA ASN A 105 7.05 4.54 -3.12
C ASN A 105 8.18 4.80 -4.13
N PRO A 106 8.02 5.66 -5.16
CA PRO A 106 9.12 6.01 -6.04
C PRO A 106 10.34 6.56 -5.31
N ALA A 107 10.13 7.46 -4.33
CA ALA A 107 11.21 8.04 -3.53
C ALA A 107 11.93 7.00 -2.68
N GLY A 108 11.19 6.13 -2.00
CA GLY A 108 11.76 5.06 -1.18
C GLY A 108 12.60 4.10 -2.00
N MET A 109 12.08 3.63 -3.14
CA MET A 109 12.82 2.74 -4.04
C MET A 109 14.03 3.42 -4.68
N LYS A 110 13.93 4.71 -5.01
CA LYS A 110 15.08 5.49 -5.50
C LYS A 110 16.16 5.62 -4.42
N ALA A 111 15.79 5.94 -3.18
CA ALA A 111 16.73 5.98 -2.06
C ALA A 111 17.42 4.63 -1.83
N VAL A 112 16.67 3.53 -1.87
CA VAL A 112 17.21 2.16 -1.80
C VAL A 112 18.20 1.91 -2.94
N SER A 113 17.85 2.31 -4.18
CA SER A 113 18.74 2.11 -5.32
C SER A 113 20.02 2.93 -5.25
N GLU A 114 20.00 4.12 -4.66
CA GLU A 114 21.17 4.99 -4.50
C GLU A 114 22.10 4.52 -3.38
N TRP A 115 21.54 4.00 -2.27
CA TRP A 115 22.29 3.69 -1.06
C TRP A 115 22.71 2.23 -0.91
N PHE A 116 22.10 1.31 -1.66
CA PHE A 116 22.36 -0.12 -1.51
C PHE A 116 22.87 -0.76 -2.79
N PRO A 117 23.91 -1.63 -2.71
CA PRO A 117 24.32 -2.49 -3.80
C PRO A 117 23.16 -3.32 -4.33
N ALA A 118 23.19 -3.68 -5.62
CA ALA A 118 22.10 -4.42 -6.26
C ALA A 118 21.68 -5.70 -5.51
N LYS A 119 22.66 -6.41 -4.91
CA LYS A 119 22.41 -7.63 -4.14
C LYS A 119 21.64 -7.40 -2.83
N GLU A 120 21.76 -6.20 -2.23
CA GLU A 120 21.17 -5.84 -0.94
C GLU A 120 19.84 -5.10 -1.08
N ARG A 121 19.51 -4.59 -2.27
CA ARG A 121 18.29 -3.81 -2.54
C ARG A 121 17.01 -4.56 -2.19
N GLY A 122 16.99 -5.89 -2.37
CA GLY A 122 15.83 -6.70 -2.02
C GLY A 122 15.50 -6.65 -0.52
N MET A 123 16.52 -6.78 0.32
CA MET A 123 16.36 -6.66 1.78
C MET A 123 16.01 -5.23 2.20
N ALA A 124 16.71 -4.23 1.65
CA ALA A 124 16.45 -2.83 1.95
C ALA A 124 15.02 -2.41 1.53
N GLY A 125 14.55 -2.86 0.35
CA GLY A 125 13.17 -2.66 -0.09
C GLY A 125 12.15 -3.36 0.81
N GLY A 126 12.47 -4.55 1.32
CA GLY A 126 11.65 -5.26 2.32
C GLY A 126 11.52 -4.46 3.62
N ILE A 127 12.62 -3.95 4.16
CA ILE A 127 12.62 -3.10 5.36
C ILE A 127 11.81 -1.82 5.13
N PHE A 128 11.95 -1.20 3.96
CA PHE A 128 11.13 -0.05 3.59
C PHE A 128 9.63 -0.38 3.61
N ASN A 129 9.23 -1.52 3.06
CA ASN A 129 7.83 -1.96 3.01
C ASN A 129 7.25 -2.29 4.40
N ILE A 130 8.05 -2.81 5.34
CA ILE A 130 7.62 -2.99 6.74
C ILE A 130 7.19 -1.66 7.35
N GLY A 131 7.82 -0.55 6.98
CA GLY A 131 7.41 0.78 7.42
C GLY A 131 5.96 1.12 7.06
N ALA A 132 5.45 0.64 5.93
CA ALA A 132 4.07 0.87 5.51
C ALA A 132 3.06 0.21 6.46
N SER A 133 3.25 -1.06 6.78
CA SER A 133 2.38 -1.76 7.71
C SER A 133 2.50 -1.21 9.13
N PHE A 134 3.72 -0.91 9.57
CA PHE A 134 3.96 -0.33 10.90
C PHE A 134 3.27 1.03 11.06
N GLY A 135 3.27 1.89 10.03
CA GLY A 135 2.51 3.14 10.01
C GLY A 135 1.01 2.92 10.14
N SER A 136 0.46 1.94 9.42
CA SER A 136 -0.95 1.57 9.52
C SER A 136 -1.32 0.99 10.89
N MET A 137 -0.40 0.24 11.52
CA MET A 137 -0.59 -0.29 12.88
C MET A 137 -0.58 0.81 13.95
N LEU A 138 0.25 1.85 13.78
CA LEU A 138 0.31 2.96 14.72
C LEU A 138 -0.89 3.90 14.63
N ALA A 139 -1.58 3.93 13.49
CA ALA A 139 -2.68 4.87 13.27
C ALA A 139 -3.84 4.69 14.27
N PRO A 140 -4.43 3.50 14.49
CA PRO A 140 -5.54 3.35 15.42
C PRO A 140 -5.24 3.84 16.84
N PRO A 141 -4.16 3.41 17.53
CA PRO A 141 -3.90 3.88 18.88
C PRO A 141 -3.60 5.38 18.95
N LEU A 142 -2.83 5.94 18.00
CA LEU A 142 -2.46 7.36 18.02
C LEU A 142 -3.66 8.27 17.69
N VAL A 143 -4.41 7.93 16.65
CA VAL A 143 -5.55 8.73 16.20
C VAL A 143 -6.67 8.70 17.23
N VAL A 144 -6.98 7.53 17.78
CA VAL A 144 -8.00 7.40 18.84
C VAL A 144 -7.56 8.15 20.10
N TRP A 145 -6.28 8.04 20.50
CA TRP A 145 -5.76 8.83 21.63
C TRP A 145 -5.98 10.34 21.41
N ALA A 146 -5.68 10.84 20.19
CA ALA A 146 -5.88 12.24 19.86
C ALA A 146 -7.37 12.65 19.90
N ILE A 147 -8.27 11.79 19.42
CA ILE A 147 -9.72 12.02 19.42
C ILE A 147 -10.25 12.07 20.86
N LEU A 148 -9.87 11.11 21.72
CA LEU A 148 -10.37 11.01 23.08
C LEU A 148 -9.87 12.13 24.00
N HIS A 149 -8.65 12.66 23.78
CA HIS A 149 -8.09 13.71 24.62
C HIS A 149 -8.35 15.13 24.10
N TYR A 150 -8.61 15.25 22.80
CA TYR A 150 -8.84 16.53 22.15
C TYR A 150 -10.07 16.48 21.23
N ASN A 151 -9.88 16.19 19.94
CA ASN A 151 -10.91 16.08 18.90
C ASN A 151 -10.34 15.40 17.65
N TRP A 152 -11.22 15.08 16.67
CA TRP A 152 -10.77 14.45 15.43
C TRP A 152 -9.84 15.35 14.58
N GLN A 153 -10.00 16.67 14.67
CA GLN A 153 -9.16 17.64 13.97
C GLN A 153 -7.71 17.54 14.43
N SER A 154 -7.51 17.38 15.74
CA SER A 154 -6.18 17.22 16.34
C SER A 154 -5.44 15.98 15.85
N ALA A 155 -6.16 14.90 15.53
CA ALA A 155 -5.53 13.71 14.96
C ALA A 155 -4.82 14.01 13.64
N PHE A 156 -5.44 14.79 12.76
CA PHE A 156 -4.82 15.21 11.49
C PHE A 156 -3.66 16.19 11.69
N VAL A 157 -3.80 17.12 12.63
CA VAL A 157 -2.73 18.08 12.94
C VAL A 157 -1.51 17.36 13.53
N ILE A 158 -1.71 16.44 14.46
CA ILE A 158 -0.61 15.69 15.10
C ILE A 158 0.10 14.82 14.07
N THR A 159 -0.64 14.05 13.28
CA THR A 159 -0.03 13.15 12.28
C THR A 159 0.69 13.93 11.17
N GLY A 160 0.13 15.05 10.74
CA GLY A 160 0.79 15.95 9.78
C GLY A 160 2.03 16.64 10.35
N ALA A 161 1.98 17.06 11.63
CA ALA A 161 3.13 17.67 12.31
C ALA A 161 4.32 16.69 12.43
N LEU A 162 4.04 15.42 12.73
CA LEU A 162 5.07 14.36 12.72
C LEU A 162 5.75 14.25 11.34
N GLY A 163 4.98 14.44 10.27
CA GLY A 163 5.53 14.48 8.92
C GLY A 163 6.47 15.65 8.68
N LEU A 164 6.12 16.85 9.14
CA LEU A 164 7.01 18.03 9.05
C LEU A 164 8.28 17.86 9.87
N ILE A 165 8.21 17.25 11.06
CA ILE A 165 9.39 16.93 11.86
C ILE A 165 10.30 15.97 11.07
N TRP A 166 9.71 14.94 10.45
CA TRP A 166 10.49 14.01 9.62
C TRP A 166 11.12 14.72 8.41
N VAL A 167 10.43 15.66 7.77
CA VAL A 167 11.01 16.46 6.66
C VAL A 167 12.25 17.22 7.13
N ALA A 168 12.20 17.84 8.31
CA ALA A 168 13.37 18.51 8.88
C ALA A 168 14.53 17.52 9.09
N VAL A 169 14.25 16.37 9.70
CA VAL A 169 15.24 15.30 9.91
C VAL A 169 15.79 14.77 8.58
N TRP A 170 14.93 14.59 7.57
CA TRP A 170 15.33 14.18 6.22
C TRP A 170 16.31 15.16 5.59
N LEU A 171 15.99 16.45 5.58
CA LEU A 171 16.83 17.49 4.99
C LEU A 171 18.19 17.62 5.68
N LEU A 172 18.24 17.35 7.00
CA LEU A 172 19.47 17.40 7.79
C LEU A 172 20.34 16.17 7.61
N LEU A 173 19.74 14.98 7.48
CA LEU A 173 20.47 13.72 7.51
C LEU A 173 20.68 13.07 6.15
N TYR A 174 19.77 13.32 5.19
CA TYR A 174 19.86 12.69 3.87
C TYR A 174 20.77 13.49 2.94
N ASP A 175 21.72 12.79 2.33
CA ASP A 175 22.43 13.21 1.13
C ASP A 175 22.65 12.02 0.21
N ALA A 176 22.92 12.26 -1.07
CA ALA A 176 23.33 11.19 -1.97
C ALA A 176 24.69 10.59 -1.51
N PRO A 177 24.94 9.28 -1.68
CA PRO A 177 26.17 8.64 -1.21
C PRO A 177 27.45 9.38 -1.62
N ALA A 178 27.50 9.90 -2.84
CA ALA A 178 28.65 10.65 -3.35
C ALA A 178 28.92 11.99 -2.63
N ARG A 179 27.96 12.51 -1.87
CA ARG A 179 28.05 13.81 -1.17
C ARG A 179 27.94 13.66 0.36
N HIS A 180 27.72 12.44 0.84
CA HIS A 180 27.43 12.21 2.26
C HIS A 180 28.72 12.27 3.10
N LYS A 181 28.85 13.30 3.92
CA LYS A 181 30.07 13.61 4.70
C LYS A 181 30.47 12.57 5.75
N ARG A 182 29.53 11.73 6.19
CA ARG A 182 29.75 10.72 7.26
C ARG A 182 29.95 9.31 6.70
N LEU A 183 29.98 9.16 5.39
CA LEU A 183 30.21 7.86 4.74
C LEU A 183 31.69 7.55 4.75
N SER A 184 32.09 6.35 5.19
CA SER A 184 33.46 5.92 5.11
C SER A 184 33.88 5.64 3.66
N GLN A 185 35.17 5.73 3.38
CA GLN A 185 35.68 5.43 2.02
C GLN A 185 35.41 3.98 1.62
N GLU A 186 35.49 3.03 2.56
CA GLU A 186 35.21 1.61 2.31
C GLU A 186 33.73 1.38 1.96
N GLU A 187 32.82 2.02 2.73
CA GLU A 187 31.39 1.92 2.47
C GLU A 187 31.01 2.59 1.14
N ALA A 188 31.60 3.75 0.82
CA ALA A 188 31.41 4.42 -0.44
C ALA A 188 31.87 3.56 -1.64
N GLN A 189 33.03 2.89 -1.50
CA GLN A 189 33.54 1.95 -2.49
C GLN A 189 32.64 0.71 -2.62
N HIS A 190 32.16 0.16 -1.49
CA HIS A 190 31.23 -0.97 -1.51
C HIS A 190 29.94 -0.65 -2.24
N ILE A 191 29.35 0.53 -1.96
CA ILE A 191 28.14 1.02 -2.66
C ILE A 191 28.44 1.19 -4.16
N ALA A 192 29.56 1.86 -4.52
CA ALA A 192 29.92 2.13 -5.91
C ALA A 192 30.22 0.85 -6.70
N ALA A 193 30.97 -0.08 -6.10
CA ALA A 193 31.30 -1.36 -6.74
C ALA A 193 30.07 -2.27 -6.93
N GLY A 194 29.09 -2.15 -6.05
CA GLY A 194 27.84 -2.91 -6.14
C GLY A 194 26.77 -2.26 -7.03
N GLN A 195 27.03 -1.06 -7.59
CA GLN A 195 26.15 -0.43 -8.58
C GLN A 195 26.35 -1.11 -9.95
N GLU A 196 25.27 -1.57 -10.55
CA GLU A 196 25.31 -2.17 -11.88
C GLU A 196 25.58 -1.09 -12.94
N GLN A 197 26.82 -1.03 -13.46
CA GLN A 197 27.23 -0.04 -14.48
C GLN A 197 26.39 -0.12 -15.77
N HIS A 198 25.85 -1.29 -16.11
CA HIS A 198 25.01 -1.46 -17.30
C HIS A 198 23.54 -1.02 -17.11
N LEU A 199 23.11 -0.64 -15.90
CA LEU A 199 21.85 0.08 -15.71
C LEU A 199 21.97 1.58 -16.04
N GLN A 200 23.20 2.10 -16.17
CA GLN A 200 23.46 3.46 -16.66
C GLN A 200 23.49 3.53 -18.19
N GLY A 201 23.52 2.38 -18.87
CA GLY A 201 23.65 2.31 -20.33
C GLY A 201 22.32 2.14 -21.04
N SER A 202 21.96 3.08 -21.87
CA SER A 202 21.30 2.98 -23.19
C SER A 202 20.37 1.79 -23.49
N GLY A 203 19.68 1.24 -22.50
CA GLY A 203 18.59 0.32 -22.78
C GLY A 203 17.39 1.12 -23.30
N GLU A 204 16.94 0.84 -24.50
CA GLU A 204 15.69 1.35 -25.03
C GLU A 204 14.59 1.20 -23.95
N ARG A 205 13.99 2.30 -23.56
CA ARG A 205 12.85 2.27 -22.61
C ARG A 205 11.73 1.51 -23.30
N PRO A 206 11.19 0.44 -22.70
CA PRO A 206 10.13 -0.31 -23.34
C PRO A 206 8.91 0.61 -23.49
N SER A 207 8.34 0.63 -24.69
CA SER A 207 7.09 1.35 -24.92
C SER A 207 5.99 0.75 -24.06
N ILE A 208 5.22 1.58 -23.35
CA ILE A 208 4.03 1.17 -22.59
C ILE A 208 3.11 0.31 -23.45
N LEU A 209 2.95 0.68 -24.73
CA LEU A 209 2.11 -0.05 -25.67
C LEU A 209 2.64 -1.46 -25.95
N SER A 210 3.98 -1.66 -25.94
CA SER A 210 4.56 -2.98 -26.12
C SER A 210 4.31 -3.90 -24.93
N ILE A 211 4.26 -3.34 -23.72
CA ILE A 211 3.94 -4.07 -22.48
C ILE A 211 2.47 -4.48 -22.47
N LEU A 212 1.56 -3.57 -22.84
CA LEU A 212 0.11 -3.84 -22.92
C LEU A 212 -0.25 -4.98 -23.90
N LYS A 213 0.58 -5.20 -24.93
CA LYS A 213 0.40 -6.33 -25.85
C LYS A 213 0.83 -7.68 -25.29
N LYS A 214 1.55 -7.70 -24.17
CA LYS A 214 2.07 -8.95 -23.57
C LYS A 214 0.99 -9.63 -22.73
N ARG A 215 0.68 -10.88 -23.04
CA ARG A 215 -0.27 -11.69 -22.28
C ARG A 215 0.09 -11.80 -20.78
N ASN A 216 1.36 -11.98 -20.47
CA ASN A 216 1.84 -12.08 -19.09
C ASN A 216 1.61 -10.79 -18.28
N PHE A 217 1.55 -9.62 -18.94
CA PHE A 217 1.17 -8.36 -18.28
C PHE A 217 -0.26 -8.45 -17.73
N TRP A 218 -1.21 -8.87 -18.55
CA TRP A 218 -2.60 -9.03 -18.11
C TRP A 218 -2.76 -10.16 -17.08
N GLY A 219 -1.90 -11.17 -17.17
CA GLY A 219 -1.82 -12.25 -16.17
C GLY A 219 -1.38 -11.77 -14.77
N ILE A 220 -0.78 -10.59 -14.65
CA ILE A 220 -0.42 -9.95 -13.36
C ILE A 220 -1.37 -8.80 -13.04
N ALA A 221 -1.68 -7.95 -14.02
CA ALA A 221 -2.47 -6.73 -13.81
C ALA A 221 -3.92 -7.01 -13.41
N LEU A 222 -4.59 -7.99 -14.06
CA LEU A 222 -5.97 -8.36 -13.74
C LEU A 222 -6.11 -9.02 -12.35
N PRO A 223 -5.25 -9.98 -11.95
CA PRO A 223 -5.25 -10.45 -10.57
C PRO A 223 -5.07 -9.35 -9.53
N ARG A 224 -4.22 -8.36 -9.78
CA ARG A 224 -4.08 -7.21 -8.87
C ARG A 224 -5.33 -6.33 -8.85
N PHE A 225 -5.92 -6.05 -10.01
CA PHE A 225 -7.19 -5.32 -10.09
C PHE A 225 -8.30 -5.97 -9.26
N LEU A 226 -8.35 -7.30 -9.24
CA LEU A 226 -9.38 -8.05 -8.50
C LEU A 226 -9.04 -8.24 -7.02
N ALA A 227 -7.77 -8.38 -6.66
CA ALA A 227 -7.34 -8.68 -5.29
C ALA A 227 -7.10 -7.43 -4.43
N ASP A 228 -6.56 -6.33 -4.99
CA ASP A 228 -6.23 -5.13 -4.22
C ASP A 228 -7.46 -4.45 -3.54
N PRO A 229 -8.73 -4.60 -4.00
CA PRO A 229 -9.91 -4.19 -3.24
C PRO A 229 -9.98 -4.71 -1.80
N ALA A 230 -9.45 -5.90 -1.51
CA ALA A 230 -9.37 -6.42 -0.15
C ALA A 230 -8.51 -5.53 0.75
N TRP A 231 -7.33 -5.10 0.26
CA TRP A 231 -6.48 -4.16 0.98
C TRP A 231 -7.14 -2.81 1.23
N GLY A 232 -7.85 -2.29 0.23
CA GLY A 232 -8.61 -1.06 0.36
C GLY A 232 -9.74 -1.15 1.39
N THR A 233 -10.43 -2.27 1.42
CA THR A 233 -11.48 -2.53 2.41
C THR A 233 -10.90 -2.54 3.82
N LEU A 234 -9.78 -3.25 4.03
CA LEU A 234 -9.08 -3.27 5.32
C LEU A 234 -8.61 -1.86 5.73
N SER A 235 -8.05 -1.10 4.78
CA SER A 235 -7.42 0.19 5.06
C SER A 235 -8.40 1.34 5.28
N PHE A 236 -9.56 1.34 4.60
CA PHE A 236 -10.47 2.49 4.58
C PHE A 236 -11.84 2.21 5.19
N TRP A 237 -12.30 0.96 5.20
CA TRP A 237 -13.67 0.63 5.56
C TRP A 237 -13.80 -0.16 6.87
N VAL A 238 -12.76 -0.87 7.32
CA VAL A 238 -12.84 -1.69 8.54
C VAL A 238 -13.13 -0.87 9.79
N PRO A 239 -12.51 0.29 10.08
CA PRO A 239 -12.87 1.06 11.27
C PRO A 239 -14.33 1.47 11.27
N LEU A 240 -14.86 1.91 10.12
CA LEU A 240 -16.26 2.28 9.97
C LEU A 240 -17.20 1.07 10.14
N TYR A 241 -16.86 -0.09 9.57
CA TYR A 241 -17.59 -1.34 9.75
C TYR A 241 -17.64 -1.77 11.22
N LEU A 242 -16.51 -1.73 11.90
CA LEU A 242 -16.42 -2.12 13.32
C LEU A 242 -17.30 -1.23 14.20
N THR A 243 -17.35 0.07 13.93
CA THR A 243 -18.18 1.01 14.67
C THR A 243 -19.66 0.85 14.31
N SER A 244 -20.00 0.88 13.02
CA SER A 244 -21.40 0.96 12.57
C SER A 244 -22.15 -0.36 12.67
N VAL A 245 -21.48 -1.51 12.51
CA VAL A 245 -22.08 -2.85 12.47
C VAL A 245 -21.76 -3.67 13.71
N ARG A 246 -20.54 -3.53 14.24
CA ARG A 246 -20.08 -4.31 15.40
C ARG A 246 -20.14 -3.53 16.70
N HIS A 247 -20.55 -2.25 16.63
CA HIS A 247 -20.73 -1.37 17.79
C HIS A 247 -19.48 -1.20 18.65
N PHE A 248 -18.30 -1.27 18.02
CA PHE A 248 -17.05 -0.99 18.70
C PHE A 248 -17.00 0.47 19.10
N ASP A 249 -16.59 0.72 20.34
CA ASP A 249 -16.21 2.05 20.78
C ASP A 249 -14.77 2.41 20.30
N LEU A 250 -14.39 3.66 20.50
CA LEU A 250 -13.07 4.14 20.07
C LEU A 250 -11.93 3.41 20.76
N ALA A 251 -12.08 3.00 22.03
CA ALA A 251 -11.04 2.27 22.75
C ALA A 251 -10.84 0.88 22.16
N GLN A 252 -11.92 0.20 21.78
CA GLN A 252 -11.87 -1.09 21.08
C GLN A 252 -11.26 -0.97 19.68
N ILE A 253 -11.54 0.12 18.95
CA ILE A 253 -10.89 0.41 17.67
C ILE A 253 -9.37 0.54 17.88
N ALA A 254 -8.93 1.31 18.86
CA ALA A 254 -7.49 1.46 19.17
C ALA A 254 -6.83 0.10 19.50
N MET A 255 -7.56 -0.77 20.20
CA MET A 255 -7.05 -2.05 20.69
C MET A 255 -6.98 -3.13 19.60
N PHE A 256 -7.89 -3.12 18.60
CA PHE A 256 -8.07 -4.25 17.70
C PHE A 256 -7.89 -3.94 16.21
N ALA A 257 -8.10 -2.69 15.75
CA ALA A 257 -8.09 -2.37 14.33
C ALA A 257 -6.70 -2.47 13.64
N TRP A 258 -5.64 -2.60 14.40
CA TRP A 258 -4.27 -2.80 13.89
C TRP A 258 -3.93 -4.28 13.63
N LEU A 259 -4.67 -5.22 14.25
CA LEU A 259 -4.38 -6.66 14.14
C LEU A 259 -4.40 -7.19 12.70
N PRO A 260 -5.32 -6.79 11.80
CA PRO A 260 -5.27 -7.19 10.40
C PRO A 260 -3.97 -6.79 9.69
N PHE A 261 -3.38 -5.65 10.04
CA PHE A 261 -2.12 -5.19 9.45
C PHE A 261 -0.91 -5.96 9.97
N LEU A 262 -0.89 -6.32 11.26
CA LEU A 262 0.12 -7.22 11.81
C LEU A 262 0.06 -8.59 11.13
N ALA A 263 -1.13 -9.15 10.98
CA ALA A 263 -1.33 -10.41 10.27
C ALA A 263 -0.89 -10.32 8.79
N ALA A 264 -1.11 -9.18 8.15
CA ALA A 264 -0.65 -8.89 6.80
C ALA A 264 0.88 -8.98 6.68
N ASP A 265 1.63 -8.44 7.64
CA ASP A 265 3.10 -8.55 7.65
C ASP A 265 3.57 -9.99 7.73
N LEU A 266 2.92 -10.81 8.55
CA LEU A 266 3.18 -12.25 8.58
C LEU A 266 2.88 -12.91 7.24
N GLY A 267 1.83 -12.48 6.53
CA GLY A 267 1.50 -12.93 5.18
C GLY A 267 2.57 -12.60 4.15
N CYS A 268 3.22 -11.43 4.27
CA CYS A 268 4.36 -11.06 3.42
C CYS A 268 5.54 -12.03 3.51
N LEU A 269 5.76 -12.63 4.68
CA LEU A 269 6.80 -13.65 4.89
C LEU A 269 6.33 -15.02 4.45
N PHE A 270 5.08 -15.33 4.72
CA PHE A 270 4.50 -16.65 4.43
C PHE A 270 4.46 -16.97 2.93
N GLY A 271 4.06 -16.03 2.08
CA GLY A 271 4.00 -16.21 0.63
C GLY A 271 5.32 -16.73 0.03
N PRO A 272 6.45 -16.02 0.20
CA PRO A 272 7.78 -16.48 -0.22
C PRO A 272 8.18 -17.83 0.39
N MET A 273 7.85 -18.11 1.66
CA MET A 273 8.12 -19.40 2.30
C MET A 273 7.39 -20.53 1.62
N VAL A 274 6.13 -20.36 1.25
CA VAL A 274 5.35 -21.35 0.47
C VAL A 274 6.01 -21.59 -0.88
N VAL A 275 6.41 -20.53 -1.60
CA VAL A 275 7.12 -20.66 -2.89
C VAL A 275 8.39 -21.49 -2.72
N LEU A 276 9.22 -21.19 -1.73
CA LEU A 276 10.45 -21.93 -1.45
C LEU A 276 10.17 -23.40 -1.10
N ALA A 277 9.14 -23.67 -0.30
CA ALA A 277 8.75 -25.03 0.06
C ALA A 277 8.30 -25.85 -1.15
N LEU A 278 7.54 -25.24 -2.06
CA LEU A 278 7.12 -25.88 -3.32
C LEU A 278 8.31 -26.14 -4.24
N GLN A 279 9.24 -25.18 -4.36
CA GLN A 279 10.46 -25.36 -5.16
C GLN A 279 11.35 -26.49 -4.62
N LYS A 280 11.51 -26.60 -3.30
CA LYS A 280 12.22 -27.72 -2.67
C LYS A 280 11.59 -29.10 -3.00
N ARG A 281 10.29 -29.11 -3.33
CA ARG A 281 9.57 -30.32 -3.80
C ARG A 281 9.62 -30.50 -5.33
N GLY A 282 10.46 -29.73 -6.03
CA GLY A 282 10.65 -29.85 -7.49
C GLY A 282 9.61 -29.10 -8.32
N VAL A 283 8.75 -28.27 -7.72
CA VAL A 283 7.81 -27.44 -8.48
C VAL A 283 8.56 -26.26 -9.14
N ARG A 284 8.33 -26.04 -10.44
CA ARG A 284 8.91 -24.92 -11.17
C ARG A 284 8.49 -23.58 -10.55
N LEU A 285 9.37 -22.55 -10.61
CA LEU A 285 9.18 -21.26 -9.96
C LEU A 285 7.80 -20.63 -10.24
N ILE A 286 7.41 -20.53 -11.51
CA ILE A 286 6.14 -19.89 -11.88
C ILE A 286 4.94 -20.65 -11.33
N ASN A 287 4.98 -22.00 -11.34
CA ASN A 287 3.92 -22.80 -10.76
C ASN A 287 3.92 -22.74 -9.22
N ALA A 288 5.08 -22.62 -8.59
CA ALA A 288 5.19 -22.39 -7.15
C ALA A 288 4.57 -21.02 -6.76
N ARG A 289 4.81 -19.97 -7.57
CA ARG A 289 4.17 -18.65 -7.42
C ARG A 289 2.64 -18.75 -7.54
N ARG A 290 2.14 -19.42 -8.59
CA ARG A 290 0.70 -19.66 -8.77
C ARG A 290 0.11 -20.44 -7.59
N GLY A 291 0.80 -21.45 -7.12
CA GLY A 291 0.38 -22.25 -5.95
C GLY A 291 0.28 -21.41 -4.67
N ALA A 292 1.28 -20.59 -4.38
CA ALA A 292 1.27 -19.68 -3.23
C ALA A 292 0.16 -18.63 -3.32
N PHE A 293 -0.07 -18.05 -4.53
CA PHE A 293 -1.18 -17.13 -4.78
C PHE A 293 -2.53 -17.82 -4.55
N THR A 294 -2.72 -19.02 -5.11
CA THR A 294 -3.96 -19.81 -4.94
C THR A 294 -4.21 -20.15 -3.48
N LEU A 295 -3.17 -20.50 -2.72
CA LEU A 295 -3.30 -20.74 -1.28
C LEU A 295 -3.80 -19.48 -0.56
N GLY A 296 -3.24 -18.30 -0.86
CA GLY A 296 -3.73 -17.02 -0.34
C GLY A 296 -5.19 -16.77 -0.72
N ALA A 297 -5.58 -17.01 -1.98
CA ALA A 297 -6.96 -16.86 -2.43
C ALA A 297 -7.93 -17.82 -1.73
N CYS A 298 -7.51 -19.07 -1.47
CA CYS A 298 -8.31 -20.01 -0.69
C CYS A 298 -8.47 -19.56 0.78
N MET A 299 -7.41 -19.01 1.38
CA MET A 299 -7.48 -18.46 2.75
C MET A 299 -8.39 -17.23 2.81
N MET A 300 -8.43 -16.40 1.75
CA MET A 300 -9.32 -15.25 1.64
C MET A 300 -10.80 -15.65 1.66
N MET A 301 -11.16 -16.89 1.35
CA MET A 301 -12.54 -17.39 1.53
C MET A 301 -13.06 -17.18 2.96
N GLY A 302 -12.17 -17.17 3.94
CA GLY A 302 -12.54 -16.87 5.34
C GLY A 302 -13.20 -15.51 5.51
N VAL A 303 -12.87 -14.52 4.67
CA VAL A 303 -13.46 -13.17 4.78
C VAL A 303 -14.96 -13.17 4.46
N ALA A 304 -15.43 -14.09 3.64
CA ALA A 304 -16.86 -14.23 3.33
C ALA A 304 -17.72 -14.43 4.58
N PHE A 305 -17.17 -15.00 5.63
CA PHE A 305 -17.88 -15.28 6.88
C PHE A 305 -17.92 -14.08 7.84
N VAL A 306 -17.20 -12.99 7.59
CA VAL A 306 -17.15 -11.80 8.46
C VAL A 306 -18.54 -11.24 8.75
N GLY A 307 -19.42 -11.22 7.75
CA GLY A 307 -20.80 -10.72 7.90
C GLY A 307 -21.74 -11.66 8.66
N PHE A 308 -21.37 -12.94 8.81
CA PHE A 308 -22.26 -13.97 9.39
C PHE A 308 -21.90 -14.34 10.83
N VAL A 309 -20.70 -14.01 11.30
CA VAL A 309 -20.31 -14.27 12.70
C VAL A 309 -20.95 -13.24 13.62
N GLU A 310 -21.46 -13.70 14.77
CA GLU A 310 -22.06 -12.81 15.77
C GLU A 310 -21.00 -12.11 16.62
N SER A 311 -19.94 -12.83 16.99
CA SER A 311 -18.88 -12.30 17.83
C SER A 311 -18.04 -11.23 17.10
N PRO A 312 -17.91 -10.01 17.65
CA PRO A 312 -17.05 -8.97 17.09
C PRO A 312 -15.58 -9.41 17.02
N TYR A 313 -15.11 -10.20 17.98
CA TYR A 313 -13.74 -10.71 18.02
C TYR A 313 -13.50 -11.77 16.94
N ALA A 314 -14.49 -12.60 16.62
CA ALA A 314 -14.43 -13.52 15.50
C ALA A 314 -14.35 -12.75 14.18
N ALA A 315 -15.07 -11.63 14.04
CA ALA A 315 -14.94 -10.76 12.87
C ALA A 315 -13.53 -10.18 12.74
N ILE A 316 -12.90 -9.72 13.81
CA ILE A 316 -11.50 -9.25 13.82
C ILE A 316 -10.54 -10.38 13.44
N ALA A 317 -10.73 -11.60 13.94
CA ALA A 317 -9.89 -12.75 13.58
C ALA A 317 -10.00 -13.04 12.07
N LEU A 318 -11.20 -13.03 11.51
CA LEU A 318 -11.42 -13.23 10.07
C LEU A 318 -10.85 -12.08 9.21
N LEU A 319 -10.96 -10.84 9.67
CA LEU A 319 -10.32 -9.69 9.02
C LEU A 319 -8.79 -9.77 9.10
N SER A 320 -8.25 -10.30 10.20
CA SER A 320 -6.82 -10.56 10.33
C SER A 320 -6.35 -11.67 9.38
N LEU A 321 -7.15 -12.74 9.25
CA LEU A 321 -6.93 -13.77 8.23
C LEU A 321 -6.98 -13.16 6.81
N ALA A 322 -7.89 -12.22 6.55
CA ALA A 322 -7.96 -11.51 5.27
C ALA A 322 -6.68 -10.70 4.98
N GLY A 323 -6.16 -9.97 5.98
CA GLY A 323 -4.89 -9.24 5.86
C GLY A 323 -3.73 -10.18 5.54
N PHE A 324 -3.59 -11.28 6.29
CA PHE A 324 -2.58 -12.33 6.08
C PHE A 324 -2.68 -12.94 4.68
N ALA A 325 -3.88 -13.34 4.28
CA ALA A 325 -4.15 -13.96 2.98
C ALA A 325 -3.85 -12.98 1.84
N HIS A 326 -4.35 -11.75 1.93
CA HIS A 326 -4.12 -10.73 0.91
C HIS A 326 -2.63 -10.45 0.70
N GLN A 327 -1.84 -10.28 1.76
CA GLN A 327 -0.41 -10.00 1.59
C GLN A 327 0.35 -11.24 1.10
N THR A 328 -0.08 -12.45 1.44
CA THR A 328 0.47 -13.69 0.87
C THR A 328 0.35 -13.71 -0.65
N LEU A 329 -0.81 -13.36 -1.20
CA LEU A 329 -1.01 -13.32 -2.66
C LEU A 329 -0.42 -12.06 -3.30
N SER A 330 -0.49 -10.90 -2.64
CA SER A 330 0.01 -9.63 -3.16
C SER A 330 1.53 -9.68 -3.38
N VAL A 331 2.31 -10.08 -2.37
CA VAL A 331 3.77 -10.19 -2.51
C VAL A 331 4.15 -11.19 -3.60
N THR A 332 3.38 -12.25 -3.74
CA THR A 332 3.62 -13.30 -4.75
C THR A 332 3.41 -12.75 -6.16
N VAL A 333 2.31 -12.03 -6.42
CA VAL A 333 2.03 -11.49 -7.76
C VAL A 333 2.94 -10.33 -8.13
N ILE A 334 3.32 -9.49 -7.16
CA ILE A 334 4.26 -8.38 -7.39
C ILE A 334 5.62 -8.91 -7.82
N THR A 335 6.14 -9.95 -7.16
CA THR A 335 7.44 -10.54 -7.49
C THR A 335 7.44 -11.25 -8.84
N MET A 336 6.29 -11.70 -9.37
CA MET A 336 6.20 -12.27 -10.71
C MET A 336 6.54 -11.27 -11.81
N SER A 337 6.48 -9.96 -11.57
CA SER A 337 6.93 -8.96 -12.53
C SER A 337 8.42 -9.11 -12.85
N SER A 338 9.26 -9.44 -11.87
CA SER A 338 10.68 -9.70 -12.07
C SER A 338 10.98 -11.09 -12.65
N ASP A 339 10.08 -12.05 -12.46
CA ASP A 339 10.26 -13.41 -12.96
C ASP A 339 9.85 -13.57 -14.44
N LEU A 340 8.93 -12.72 -14.93
CA LEU A 340 8.29 -12.84 -16.26
C LEU A 340 8.74 -11.80 -17.29
N PHE A 341 9.36 -10.70 -16.84
CA PHE A 341 9.71 -9.57 -17.70
C PHE A 341 11.21 -9.30 -17.67
N ARG A 342 11.69 -8.63 -18.74
CA ARG A 342 13.11 -8.23 -18.82
C ARG A 342 13.42 -7.16 -17.78
N ARG A 343 14.68 -7.08 -17.34
CA ARG A 343 15.10 -6.10 -16.29
C ARG A 343 14.68 -4.66 -16.59
N ASN A 344 14.79 -4.22 -17.85
CA ASN A 344 14.39 -2.88 -18.29
C ASN A 344 12.86 -2.67 -18.32
N GLU A 345 12.05 -3.71 -18.20
CA GLU A 345 10.58 -3.66 -18.20
C GLU A 345 9.98 -3.76 -16.82
N VAL A 346 10.69 -4.36 -15.85
CA VAL A 346 10.14 -4.72 -14.52
C VAL A 346 9.54 -3.53 -13.81
N ALA A 347 10.24 -2.39 -13.74
CA ALA A 347 9.76 -1.20 -13.05
C ALA A 347 8.49 -0.64 -13.70
N THR A 348 8.45 -0.60 -15.03
CA THR A 348 7.27 -0.12 -15.78
C THR A 348 6.08 -1.06 -15.57
N VAL A 349 6.30 -2.37 -15.66
CA VAL A 349 5.26 -3.39 -15.42
C VAL A 349 4.74 -3.31 -14.00
N ALA A 350 5.61 -3.23 -13.00
CA ALA A 350 5.20 -3.11 -11.59
C ALA A 350 4.37 -1.84 -11.33
N GLY A 351 4.78 -0.70 -11.90
CA GLY A 351 4.05 0.56 -11.80
C GLY A 351 2.68 0.49 -12.47
N MET A 352 2.62 -0.04 -13.69
CA MET A 352 1.35 -0.22 -14.40
C MET A 352 0.41 -1.17 -13.65
N CYS A 353 0.91 -2.30 -13.14
CA CYS A 353 0.11 -3.23 -12.34
C CYS A 353 -0.38 -2.58 -11.05
N GLY A 354 0.43 -1.71 -10.42
CA GLY A 354 0.01 -0.91 -9.27
C GLY A 354 -1.14 0.05 -9.59
N THR A 355 -1.11 0.68 -10.77
CA THR A 355 -2.21 1.53 -11.26
C THR A 355 -3.50 0.71 -11.43
N PHE A 356 -3.43 -0.50 -12.01
CA PHE A 356 -4.59 -1.39 -12.13
C PHE A 356 -5.13 -1.83 -10.76
N GLY A 357 -4.27 -2.14 -9.80
CA GLY A 357 -4.68 -2.45 -8.43
C GLY A 357 -5.43 -1.30 -7.76
N ASN A 358 -4.88 -0.07 -7.83
CA ASN A 358 -5.54 1.12 -7.30
C ASN A 358 -6.87 1.42 -8.03
N PHE A 359 -6.97 1.13 -9.33
CA PHE A 359 -8.21 1.29 -10.08
C PHE A 359 -9.29 0.32 -9.61
N GLY A 360 -8.95 -0.95 -9.36
CA GLY A 360 -9.85 -1.93 -8.76
C GLY A 360 -10.35 -1.48 -7.39
N LEU A 361 -9.46 -0.99 -6.56
CA LEU A 361 -9.72 -0.48 -5.22
C LEU A 361 -10.67 0.75 -5.26
N LEU A 362 -10.45 1.68 -6.21
CA LEU A 362 -11.31 2.84 -6.43
C LEU A 362 -12.73 2.41 -6.78
N ILE A 363 -12.89 1.53 -7.77
CA ILE A 363 -14.20 1.03 -8.19
C ILE A 363 -14.92 0.35 -7.02
N PHE A 364 -14.21 -0.53 -6.30
CA PHE A 364 -14.80 -1.27 -5.19
C PHE A 364 -15.22 -0.36 -4.03
N SER A 365 -14.43 0.67 -3.72
CA SER A 365 -14.79 1.68 -2.71
C SER A 365 -16.07 2.45 -3.09
N LEU A 366 -16.20 2.84 -4.36
CA LEU A 366 -17.43 3.47 -4.87
C LEU A 366 -18.64 2.53 -4.81
N MET A 367 -18.43 1.25 -5.10
CA MET A 367 -19.49 0.23 -4.98
C MET A 367 -19.96 0.08 -3.52
N ILE A 368 -19.03 0.00 -2.55
CA ILE A 368 -19.39 -0.02 -1.13
C ILE A 368 -20.23 1.22 -0.79
N GLY A 369 -19.73 2.41 -1.11
CA GLY A 369 -20.42 3.66 -0.78
C GLY A 369 -21.80 3.81 -1.42
N GLY A 370 -21.96 3.32 -2.66
CA GLY A 370 -23.21 3.41 -3.38
C GLY A 370 -24.28 2.38 -2.98
N LEU A 371 -23.86 1.20 -2.56
CA LEU A 371 -24.77 0.06 -2.35
C LEU A 371 -24.90 -0.36 -0.88
N MET A 372 -23.98 0.07 0.01
CA MET A 372 -23.96 -0.39 1.40
C MET A 372 -25.25 -0.11 2.14
N SER A 373 -25.91 1.03 1.90
CA SER A 373 -27.19 1.38 2.54
C SER A 373 -28.34 0.44 2.14
N SER A 374 -28.25 -0.23 0.99
CA SER A 374 -29.29 -1.14 0.49
C SER A 374 -29.01 -2.60 0.80
N VAL A 375 -27.71 -3.03 0.76
CA VAL A 375 -27.34 -4.45 0.87
C VAL A 375 -26.47 -4.77 2.10
N GLY A 376 -26.02 -3.76 2.84
CA GLY A 376 -25.09 -3.91 3.96
C GLY A 376 -23.66 -4.29 3.52
N TYR A 377 -22.79 -4.63 4.50
CA TYR A 377 -21.39 -4.99 4.24
C TYR A 377 -21.18 -6.44 3.79
N THR A 378 -22.06 -7.35 4.17
CA THR A 378 -21.89 -8.80 3.96
C THR A 378 -21.63 -9.19 2.50
N PRO A 379 -22.40 -8.68 1.52
CA PRO A 379 -22.15 -9.00 0.11
C PRO A 379 -20.77 -8.56 -0.39
N PHE A 380 -20.21 -7.47 0.16
CA PHE A 380 -18.88 -7.01 -0.21
C PHE A 380 -17.80 -7.96 0.32
N PHE A 381 -17.91 -8.45 1.56
CA PHE A 381 -16.98 -9.46 2.08
C PHE A 381 -17.04 -10.77 1.28
N VAL A 382 -18.22 -11.22 0.89
CA VAL A 382 -18.37 -12.39 0.01
C VAL A 382 -17.75 -12.12 -1.35
N SER A 383 -17.96 -10.93 -1.93
CA SER A 383 -17.38 -10.59 -3.23
C SER A 383 -15.85 -10.56 -3.21
N LEU A 384 -15.22 -10.06 -2.15
CA LEU A 384 -13.75 -10.10 -2.01
C LEU A 384 -13.20 -11.53 -2.09
N ALA A 385 -13.83 -12.46 -1.39
CA ALA A 385 -13.43 -13.87 -1.45
C ALA A 385 -13.56 -14.45 -2.88
N VAL A 386 -14.63 -14.13 -3.59
CA VAL A 386 -14.86 -14.59 -4.98
C VAL A 386 -13.86 -13.95 -5.94
N LEU A 387 -13.60 -12.65 -5.80
CA LEU A 387 -12.67 -11.91 -6.66
C LEU A 387 -11.25 -12.48 -6.60
N ASP A 388 -10.78 -12.90 -5.42
CA ASP A 388 -9.46 -13.48 -5.27
C ASP A 388 -9.36 -14.89 -5.89
N LEU A 389 -10.43 -15.68 -5.83
CA LEU A 389 -10.47 -16.97 -6.54
C LEU A 389 -10.47 -16.78 -8.06
N VAL A 390 -11.22 -15.79 -8.57
CA VAL A 390 -11.19 -15.43 -9.99
C VAL A 390 -9.80 -14.91 -10.38
N ALA A 391 -9.16 -14.12 -9.52
CA ALA A 391 -7.79 -13.65 -9.72
C ALA A 391 -6.81 -14.84 -9.84
N ALA A 392 -6.94 -15.86 -8.96
CA ALA A 392 -6.14 -17.07 -9.04
C ALA A 392 -6.38 -17.81 -10.38
N LEU A 393 -7.62 -17.97 -10.81
CA LEU A 393 -7.96 -18.57 -12.10
C LEU A 393 -7.33 -17.82 -13.29
N LEU A 394 -7.40 -16.47 -13.27
CA LEU A 394 -6.78 -15.65 -14.31
C LEU A 394 -5.26 -15.81 -14.31
N LEU A 395 -4.63 -15.89 -13.14
CA LEU A 395 -3.20 -16.12 -13.02
C LEU A 395 -2.79 -17.46 -13.65
N TRP A 396 -3.55 -18.53 -13.43
CA TRP A 396 -3.30 -19.85 -14.02
C TRP A 396 -3.52 -19.87 -15.53
N THR A 397 -4.50 -19.14 -16.03
CA THR A 397 -4.88 -19.17 -17.46
C THR A 397 -4.03 -18.23 -18.31
N LEU A 398 -3.71 -17.03 -17.80
CA LEU A 398 -3.04 -15.99 -18.59
C LEU A 398 -1.53 -16.02 -18.49
N VAL A 399 -0.95 -16.30 -17.33
CA VAL A 399 0.51 -16.35 -17.20
C VAL A 399 1.03 -17.58 -17.94
N ARG A 400 2.07 -17.40 -18.71
CA ARG A 400 2.80 -18.48 -19.38
C ARG A 400 4.27 -18.37 -19.07
N GLU A 401 4.86 -19.46 -18.63
CA GLU A 401 6.30 -19.60 -18.55
C GLU A 401 6.85 -19.51 -19.97
N LYS A 402 7.82 -18.61 -20.23
CA LYS A 402 8.56 -18.66 -21.48
C LYS A 402 9.39 -19.93 -21.43
N THR A 403 9.07 -20.90 -22.27
CA THR A 403 10.06 -21.90 -22.68
C THR A 403 11.17 -21.14 -23.40
N LEU A 404 12.35 -21.06 -22.78
CA LEU A 404 13.61 -20.63 -23.40
C LEU A 404 13.96 -21.56 -24.54
#